data_9afeee7166ac023784f864c20c433ab8
#
_entry.id   9afeee7166ac023784f864c20c433ab8
#
_cell.length_a   1.000
_cell.length_b   1.000
_cell.length_c   1.000
_cell.angle_alpha   90.00
_cell.angle_beta   90.00
_cell.angle_gamma   90.00
#
_symmetry.space_group_name_H-M   'P 1'
#
loop_
_entity.id
_entity.type
_entity.pdbx_description
1 polymer ?
#
loop_
_entity_poly.entity_id
_entity_poly.type
_entity_poly.pdbx_seq_one_letter_code
_entity_poly.pdbx_strand_id
1 'polypeptide(L)'
;FRRRLPWALASTKLRNSMKPIKDLNLGFRDAESYKKKENKELLNKLFLRTHKLDELADTNKYFLIGEKGTGKTAYAVYYSNNNYKNTNSTIKYIRETEYKKFVELKNTKHLTLTDYTNIWTVILLLLLSEFITSRELKYPLLQKFSKFSALKDAIDEFYLNAFSPEILTAINFAEEASLSAKIINKHFQLSGAEKEKIEFSESRFQVNLLYIKKHFEDALSSLSLKENYTLYIDGIDIRPYDIPYNDYLDCIKGLGNAVWSLNSDFFGNIKDSAGRLKVVLLIRPDIFDSLGLQNQNSKVRDNSVILDWKTYYPEHRGSELFKLADKLLAFQQDNKLDDGQAWDYYFPYATRNVHYETTDLTSFVSLLRYSLYRPRDILVILSILKENFIENNRKPDEKFKEDDLLEPMFTRKYSDYFLGEIKDHLSFYYPAEDYEEFLKFFQYLDGKSRFTYDDFIGAFDSYLKYFKKNNVAPPGFCRSPDGFLQFLYEMNVIGYVIDTEDKPYFGWCYRERTPSNISPKVKTGVRYDSHYAVMKALDLGTKFKKSS
;
A
#
# COMPACT_ATOMS: atom_id res chain seq x y z
N PHE A 1 -2.10 -28.62 -41.56
CA PHE A 1 -0.64 -28.52 -41.34
C PHE A 1 -0.39 -28.22 -39.86
N ARG A 2 -0.17 -29.26 -39.05
CA ARG A 2 0.28 -29.11 -37.64
C ARG A 2 1.79 -28.78 -37.68
N ARG A 3 2.17 -27.51 -37.58
CA ARG A 3 3.55 -27.13 -37.27
C ARG A 3 3.79 -27.46 -35.78
N ARG A 4 4.68 -28.43 -35.53
CA ARG A 4 5.22 -28.72 -34.20
C ARG A 4 5.93 -27.46 -33.69
N LEU A 5 5.52 -26.95 -32.51
CA LEU A 5 6.15 -25.82 -31.86
C LEU A 5 7.61 -26.16 -31.51
N PRO A 6 8.57 -25.22 -31.67
CA PRO A 6 10.03 -25.47 -31.53
C PRO A 6 10.48 -25.91 -30.13
N TRP A 7 9.63 -25.74 -29.08
CA TRP A 7 9.94 -26.09 -27.70
C TRP A 7 9.89 -27.59 -27.40
N ALA A 8 9.42 -28.43 -28.32
CA ALA A 8 9.28 -29.85 -28.07
C ALA A 8 10.62 -30.63 -28.00
N LEU A 9 11.74 -30.06 -28.45
CA LEU A 9 13.05 -30.70 -28.48
C LEU A 9 14.02 -30.31 -27.35
N ALA A 10 13.79 -29.21 -26.64
CA ALA A 10 14.57 -28.83 -25.44
C ALA A 10 14.07 -29.53 -24.14
N SER A 11 13.08 -30.42 -24.26
CA SER A 11 12.17 -30.71 -23.17
C SER A 11 12.58 -31.80 -22.19
N THR A 12 13.56 -32.67 -22.49
CA THR A 12 13.82 -33.82 -21.59
C THR A 12 14.81 -33.49 -20.46
N LYS A 13 15.81 -32.64 -20.70
CA LYS A 13 16.75 -32.18 -19.65
C LYS A 13 16.13 -31.14 -18.72
N LEU A 14 15.27 -30.24 -19.21
CA LEU A 14 14.55 -29.26 -18.39
C LEU A 14 13.49 -29.91 -17.50
N ARG A 15 12.82 -30.97 -17.96
CA ARG A 15 11.76 -31.65 -17.17
C ARG A 15 12.26 -32.23 -15.85
N ASN A 16 13.50 -32.64 -15.76
CA ASN A 16 14.07 -33.27 -14.56
C ASN A 16 14.67 -32.27 -13.55
N SER A 17 14.68 -30.96 -13.84
CA SER A 17 15.30 -29.94 -12.98
C SER A 17 14.33 -28.91 -12.41
N MET A 18 13.06 -28.94 -12.81
CA MET A 18 12.05 -27.99 -12.30
C MET A 18 11.37 -28.55 -11.06
N LYS A 19 11.28 -27.72 -10.01
CA LYS A 19 10.61 -28.10 -8.75
C LYS A 19 9.14 -28.45 -8.99
N PRO A 20 8.61 -29.50 -8.33
CA PRO A 20 7.18 -29.77 -8.31
C PRO A 20 6.40 -28.57 -7.74
N ILE A 21 5.17 -28.35 -8.20
CA ILE A 21 4.30 -27.24 -7.75
C ILE A 21 4.17 -27.21 -6.23
N LYS A 22 4.01 -28.37 -5.57
CA LYS A 22 3.89 -28.47 -4.10
C LYS A 22 5.09 -27.90 -3.34
N ASP A 23 6.28 -27.93 -3.94
CA ASP A 23 7.55 -27.53 -3.31
C ASP A 23 7.94 -26.07 -3.64
N LEU A 24 7.14 -25.36 -4.43
CA LEU A 24 7.39 -23.95 -4.77
C LEU A 24 7.27 -23.06 -3.53
N ASN A 25 8.25 -22.19 -3.32
CA ASN A 25 8.19 -21.13 -2.33
C ASN A 25 7.72 -19.83 -3.03
N LEU A 26 6.55 -19.33 -2.68
CA LEU A 26 5.96 -18.13 -3.27
C LEU A 26 6.22 -16.87 -2.44
N GLY A 27 6.97 -16.99 -1.33
CA GLY A 27 7.25 -15.88 -0.43
C GLY A 27 6.05 -15.51 0.47
N PHE A 28 6.09 -14.30 1.00
CA PHE A 28 5.08 -13.78 1.92
C PHE A 28 4.16 -12.76 1.23
N ARG A 29 2.87 -12.81 1.58
CA ARG A 29 1.86 -11.83 1.11
C ARG A 29 2.07 -10.46 1.76
N ASP A 30 2.62 -10.45 2.98
CA ASP A 30 2.97 -9.25 3.71
C ASP A 30 4.48 -9.01 3.67
N ALA A 31 4.86 -7.84 3.14
CA ALA A 31 6.25 -7.45 2.99
C ALA A 31 6.98 -7.20 4.32
N GLU A 32 6.26 -6.92 5.42
CA GLU A 32 6.86 -6.78 6.75
C GLU A 32 7.58 -8.05 7.22
N SER A 33 7.07 -9.21 6.80
CA SER A 33 7.70 -10.50 7.11
C SER A 33 9.15 -10.60 6.64
N TYR A 34 9.54 -9.86 5.60
CA TYR A 34 10.91 -9.82 5.09
C TYR A 34 11.88 -8.93 5.90
N LYS A 35 11.40 -8.22 6.93
CA LYS A 35 12.29 -7.51 7.88
C LYS A 35 13.02 -8.49 8.81
N LYS A 36 12.46 -9.67 9.03
CA LYS A 36 13.09 -10.70 9.86
C LYS A 36 14.39 -11.17 9.22
N LYS A 37 15.42 -11.37 10.05
CA LYS A 37 16.79 -11.68 9.60
C LYS A 37 16.82 -12.88 8.64
N GLU A 38 16.07 -13.92 8.95
CA GLU A 38 15.98 -15.16 8.18
C GLU A 38 15.33 -14.98 6.78
N ASN A 39 14.52 -13.94 6.61
CA ASN A 39 13.74 -13.72 5.38
C ASN A 39 14.36 -12.66 4.43
N LYS A 40 15.43 -11.97 4.86
CA LYS A 40 16.05 -10.89 4.05
C LYS A 40 16.58 -11.38 2.71
N GLU A 41 17.26 -12.53 2.71
CA GLU A 41 17.78 -13.12 1.47
C GLU A 41 16.67 -13.52 0.51
N LEU A 42 15.56 -14.02 1.04
CA LEU A 42 14.41 -14.37 0.22
C LEU A 42 13.87 -13.14 -0.51
N LEU A 43 13.70 -12.01 0.18
CA LEU A 43 13.30 -10.77 -0.49
C LEU A 43 14.29 -10.37 -1.58
N ASN A 44 15.60 -10.41 -1.32
CA ASN A 44 16.60 -10.03 -2.31
C ASN A 44 16.56 -10.87 -3.59
N LYS A 45 16.18 -12.15 -3.46
CA LYS A 45 15.98 -13.06 -4.59
C LYS A 45 14.68 -12.79 -5.34
N LEU A 46 13.59 -12.50 -4.62
CA LEU A 46 12.26 -12.30 -5.18
C LEU A 46 12.06 -10.88 -5.73
N PHE A 47 12.66 -9.87 -5.11
CA PHE A 47 12.41 -8.48 -5.42
C PHE A 47 12.79 -8.15 -6.88
N LEU A 48 11.83 -7.64 -7.63
CA LEU A 48 12.05 -7.16 -8.98
C LEU A 48 12.61 -5.73 -8.92
N ARG A 49 13.88 -5.58 -9.29
CA ARG A 49 14.51 -4.26 -9.40
C ARG A 49 14.03 -3.59 -10.68
N THR A 50 13.17 -2.60 -10.55
CA THR A 50 12.69 -1.77 -11.65
C THR A 50 13.37 -0.41 -11.61
N HIS A 51 13.23 0.38 -12.66
CA HIS A 51 13.71 1.77 -12.70
C HIS A 51 13.12 2.63 -11.56
N LYS A 52 11.94 2.30 -11.06
CA LYS A 52 11.30 3.00 -9.93
C LYS A 52 12.09 2.89 -8.63
N LEU A 53 12.87 1.82 -8.45
CA LEU A 53 13.79 1.71 -7.32
C LEU A 53 14.88 2.78 -7.42
N ASP A 54 15.45 2.97 -8.62
CA ASP A 54 16.46 4.01 -8.85
C ASP A 54 15.89 5.42 -8.72
N GLU A 55 14.69 5.63 -9.23
CA GLU A 55 13.95 6.88 -9.11
C GLU A 55 13.68 7.24 -7.64
N LEU A 56 13.32 6.26 -6.80
CA LEU A 56 13.10 6.48 -5.37
C LEU A 56 14.40 6.85 -4.62
N ALA A 57 15.57 6.59 -5.17
CA ALA A 57 16.84 7.05 -4.59
C ALA A 57 17.07 8.55 -4.76
N ASP A 58 16.41 9.19 -5.73
CA ASP A 58 16.49 10.65 -5.93
C ASP A 58 16.00 11.40 -4.68
N THR A 59 16.74 12.43 -4.29
CA THR A 59 16.43 13.27 -3.12
C THR A 59 15.12 14.04 -3.26
N ASN A 60 14.70 14.33 -4.50
CA ASN A 60 13.43 15.01 -4.77
C ASN A 60 12.21 14.08 -4.71
N LYS A 61 12.40 12.77 -4.57
CA LYS A 61 11.33 11.77 -4.53
C LYS A 61 11.07 11.31 -3.10
N TYR A 62 10.05 11.86 -2.46
CA TYR A 62 9.72 11.60 -1.06
C TYR A 62 8.26 11.21 -0.79
N PHE A 63 7.45 11.02 -1.85
CA PHE A 63 6.17 10.32 -1.76
C PHE A 63 6.25 9.02 -2.57
N LEU A 64 6.00 7.88 -1.93
CA LEU A 64 5.85 6.60 -2.62
C LEU A 64 4.36 6.27 -2.70
N ILE A 65 3.77 6.54 -3.87
CA ILE A 65 2.33 6.43 -4.10
C ILE A 65 2.01 5.10 -4.77
N GLY A 66 1.03 4.39 -4.25
CA GLY A 66 0.55 3.15 -4.86
C GLY A 66 -0.64 2.57 -4.11
N GLU A 67 -1.47 1.83 -4.82
CA GLU A 67 -2.60 1.11 -4.23
C GLU A 67 -2.15 0.12 -3.16
N LYS A 68 -3.07 -0.32 -2.32
CA LYS A 68 -2.81 -1.42 -1.40
C LYS A 68 -2.41 -2.67 -2.20
N GLY A 69 -1.29 -3.31 -1.84
CA GLY A 69 -0.78 -4.48 -2.55
C GLY A 69 0.14 -4.21 -3.75
N THR A 70 0.46 -2.95 -4.08
CA THR A 70 1.42 -2.60 -5.15
C THR A 70 2.88 -2.71 -4.75
N GLY A 71 3.19 -2.99 -3.47
CA GLY A 71 4.54 -3.22 -3.01
C GLY A 71 5.24 -2.02 -2.36
N LYS A 72 4.53 -0.94 -1.97
CA LYS A 72 5.12 0.21 -1.26
C LYS A 72 6.03 -0.24 -0.11
N THR A 73 5.49 -1.04 0.80
CA THR A 73 6.22 -1.61 1.94
C THR A 73 7.40 -2.48 1.49
N ALA A 74 7.27 -3.24 0.39
CA ALA A 74 8.36 -4.07 -0.12
C ALA A 74 9.56 -3.24 -0.60
N TYR A 75 9.32 -2.09 -1.24
CA TYR A 75 10.37 -1.14 -1.61
C TYR A 75 11.09 -0.60 -0.37
N ALA A 76 10.34 -0.14 0.63
CA ALA A 76 10.90 0.37 1.87
C ALA A 76 11.71 -0.72 2.62
N VAL A 77 11.20 -1.96 2.70
CA VAL A 77 11.90 -3.10 3.31
C VAL A 77 13.15 -3.46 2.52
N TYR A 78 13.10 -3.42 1.19
CA TYR A 78 14.28 -3.66 0.36
C TYR A 78 15.39 -2.63 0.67
N TYR A 79 15.06 -1.34 0.73
CA TYR A 79 16.00 -0.29 1.14
C TYR A 79 16.51 -0.47 2.56
N SER A 80 15.66 -0.82 3.50
CA SER A 80 16.03 -1.05 4.91
C SER A 80 16.96 -2.26 5.09
N ASN A 81 16.81 -3.29 4.23
CA ASN A 81 17.64 -4.49 4.27
C ASN A 81 18.99 -4.33 3.57
N ASN A 82 19.11 -3.35 2.67
CA ASN A 82 20.25 -3.19 1.78
C ASN A 82 20.76 -1.73 1.84
N ASN A 83 22.09 -1.54 1.80
CA ASN A 83 22.67 -0.21 1.60
C ASN A 83 22.66 0.11 0.10
N TYR A 84 21.45 0.41 -0.44
CA TYR A 84 21.30 0.68 -1.87
C TYR A 84 21.68 2.12 -2.20
N LYS A 85 22.54 2.32 -3.19
CA LYS A 85 23.08 3.64 -3.58
C LYS A 85 23.61 4.44 -2.38
N ASN A 86 24.40 3.80 -1.55
CA ASN A 86 25.02 4.40 -0.36
C ASN A 86 23.99 5.03 0.61
N THR A 87 22.80 4.39 0.75
CA THR A 87 21.69 4.89 1.55
C THR A 87 21.37 3.95 2.69
N ASN A 88 21.57 4.43 3.92
CA ASN A 88 21.04 3.78 5.12
C ASN A 88 19.55 4.10 5.23
N SER A 89 18.73 3.08 5.47
CA SER A 89 17.29 3.26 5.53
C SER A 89 16.66 2.57 6.73
N THR A 90 15.61 3.16 7.27
CA THR A 90 14.76 2.56 8.30
C THR A 90 13.28 2.82 8.00
N ILE A 91 12.41 1.97 8.56
CA ILE A 91 10.97 2.10 8.40
C ILE A 91 10.35 2.27 9.77
N LYS A 92 9.45 3.23 9.89
CA LYS A 92 8.57 3.41 11.04
C LYS A 92 7.12 3.23 10.58
N TYR A 93 6.38 2.43 11.34
CA TYR A 93 4.96 2.18 11.10
C TYR A 93 4.14 3.03 12.04
N ILE A 94 3.14 3.69 11.49
CA ILE A 94 2.14 4.41 12.27
C ILE A 94 1.01 3.43 12.56
N ARG A 95 0.79 3.12 13.85
CA ARG A 95 -0.17 2.08 14.27
C ARG A 95 -1.50 2.69 14.70
N GLU A 96 -2.57 1.94 14.44
CA GLU A 96 -3.95 2.32 14.72
C GLU A 96 -4.19 2.78 16.17
N THR A 97 -3.62 2.08 17.14
CA THR A 97 -3.85 2.32 18.57
C THR A 97 -3.38 3.68 19.07
N GLU A 98 -2.53 4.34 18.32
CA GLU A 98 -1.87 5.57 18.73
C GLU A 98 -2.62 6.83 18.27
N TYR A 99 -3.38 6.76 17.16
CA TYR A 99 -4.14 7.90 16.64
C TYR A 99 -5.26 8.37 17.58
N LYS A 100 -5.88 7.45 18.31
CA LYS A 100 -7.00 7.77 19.22
C LYS A 100 -6.63 8.86 20.22
N LYS A 101 -5.47 8.73 20.86
CA LYS A 101 -4.98 9.70 21.85
C LYS A 101 -4.73 11.09 21.26
N PHE A 102 -4.30 11.13 19.99
CA PHE A 102 -4.01 12.39 19.29
C PHE A 102 -5.29 13.17 18.97
N VAL A 103 -6.32 12.47 18.49
CA VAL A 103 -7.62 13.09 18.22
C VAL A 103 -8.35 13.48 19.50
N GLU A 104 -8.20 12.71 20.57
CA GLU A 104 -8.70 13.09 21.89
C GLU A 104 -8.09 14.42 22.36
N LEU A 105 -6.79 14.65 22.10
CA LEU A 105 -6.14 15.93 22.37
C LEU A 105 -6.66 17.06 21.50
N LYS A 106 -6.94 16.81 20.20
CA LYS A 106 -7.59 17.80 19.33
C LYS A 106 -8.93 18.23 19.91
N ASN A 107 -9.76 17.27 20.29
CA ASN A 107 -11.11 17.53 20.77
C ASN A 107 -11.13 18.26 22.11
N THR A 108 -10.13 18.03 22.96
CA THR A 108 -10.04 18.70 24.27
C THR A 108 -9.31 20.03 24.24
N LYS A 109 -8.47 20.30 23.24
CA LYS A 109 -7.52 21.43 23.25
C LYS A 109 -7.45 22.25 21.96
N HIS A 110 -8.39 22.10 21.03
CA HIS A 110 -8.53 22.92 19.82
C HIS A 110 -7.26 23.01 18.92
N LEU A 111 -6.53 21.89 18.73
CA LEU A 111 -5.38 21.87 17.82
C LEU A 111 -5.78 22.18 16.37
N THR A 112 -4.97 23.00 15.67
CA THR A 112 -5.16 23.37 14.27
C THR A 112 -4.33 22.47 13.34
N LEU A 113 -4.55 22.57 12.01
CA LEU A 113 -3.74 21.86 11.00
C LEU A 113 -2.25 22.23 11.10
N THR A 114 -1.94 23.49 11.44
CA THR A 114 -0.56 23.96 11.60
C THR A 114 0.13 23.24 12.76
N ASP A 115 -0.60 22.98 13.84
CA ASP A 115 -0.08 22.25 14.99
C ASP A 115 0.27 20.82 14.64
N TYR A 116 -0.55 20.14 13.85
CA TYR A 116 -0.25 18.80 13.34
C TYR A 116 1.03 18.79 12.51
N THR A 117 1.23 19.77 11.63
CA THR A 117 2.44 19.88 10.81
C THR A 117 3.68 20.06 11.68
N ASN A 118 3.62 20.94 12.69
CA ASN A 118 4.75 21.18 13.60
C ASN A 118 5.06 19.97 14.48
N ILE A 119 4.05 19.30 15.00
CA ILE A 119 4.21 18.07 15.81
C ILE A 119 4.88 16.99 14.97
N TRP A 120 4.37 16.72 13.77
CA TRP A 120 4.97 15.73 12.88
C TRP A 120 6.40 16.10 12.47
N THR A 121 6.68 17.38 12.22
CA THR A 121 8.03 17.84 11.91
C THR A 121 9.01 17.46 13.02
N VAL A 122 8.66 17.74 14.28
CA VAL A 122 9.51 17.42 15.43
C VAL A 122 9.67 15.91 15.61
N ILE A 123 8.61 15.13 15.44
CA ILE A 123 8.65 13.66 15.52
C ILE A 123 9.58 13.09 14.44
N LEU A 124 9.44 13.54 13.18
CA LEU A 124 10.25 13.05 12.08
C LEU A 124 11.73 13.41 12.27
N LEU A 125 12.03 14.61 12.77
CA LEU A 125 13.38 15.02 13.11
C LEU A 125 13.99 14.19 14.24
N LEU A 126 13.23 13.89 15.29
CA LEU A 126 13.65 12.99 16.36
C LEU A 126 13.97 11.59 15.83
N LEU A 127 13.04 10.97 15.10
CA LEU A 127 13.21 9.62 14.57
C LEU A 127 14.41 9.51 13.63
N LEU A 128 14.62 10.52 12.78
CA LEU A 128 15.77 10.58 11.89
C LEU A 128 17.07 10.77 12.67
N SER A 129 17.08 11.65 13.68
CA SER A 129 18.24 11.91 14.53
C SER A 129 18.65 10.68 15.35
N GLU A 130 17.70 9.98 15.95
CA GLU A 130 17.96 8.72 16.64
C GLU A 130 18.48 7.65 15.68
N PHE A 131 17.95 7.59 14.46
CA PHE A 131 18.41 6.64 13.45
C PHE A 131 19.87 6.91 13.05
N ILE A 132 20.23 8.16 12.75
CA ILE A 132 21.61 8.56 12.42
C ILE A 132 22.53 8.21 13.59
N THR A 133 22.18 8.64 14.79
CA THR A 133 22.97 8.40 16.00
C THR A 133 23.19 6.90 16.24
N SER A 134 22.15 6.08 16.10
CA SER A 134 22.22 4.62 16.29
C SER A 134 23.16 3.93 15.28
N ARG A 135 23.29 4.46 14.07
CA ARG A 135 24.17 3.92 13.02
C ARG A 135 25.61 4.36 13.18
N GLU A 136 25.84 5.65 13.39
CA GLU A 136 27.16 6.26 13.46
C GLU A 136 27.88 5.92 14.77
N LEU A 137 27.16 5.81 15.90
CA LEU A 137 27.75 5.49 17.20
C LEU A 137 27.99 3.99 17.46
N LYS A 138 27.72 3.12 16.51
CA LYS A 138 28.08 1.68 16.63
C LYS A 138 29.58 1.43 16.73
N TYR A 139 30.43 2.40 16.37
CA TYR A 139 31.87 2.31 16.47
C TYR A 139 32.34 3.06 17.70
N PRO A 140 32.92 2.38 18.74
CA PRO A 140 33.34 3.01 20.00
C PRO A 140 34.32 4.18 19.84
N LEU A 141 35.13 4.18 18.77
CA LEU A 141 36.07 5.26 18.44
C LEU A 141 35.36 6.55 18.01
N LEU A 142 34.11 6.49 17.51
CA LEU A 142 33.37 7.67 17.07
C LEU A 142 32.61 8.37 18.21
N GLN A 143 32.46 7.74 19.36
CA GLN A 143 31.87 8.35 20.56
C GLN A 143 32.65 9.56 21.10
N LYS A 144 33.92 9.70 20.73
CA LYS A 144 34.79 10.82 21.13
C LYS A 144 34.74 12.03 20.18
N PHE A 145 34.02 11.93 19.03
CA PHE A 145 34.00 13.03 18.07
C PHE A 145 32.87 14.01 18.35
N SER A 146 33.23 15.26 18.55
CA SER A 146 32.33 16.40 18.84
C SER A 146 31.23 16.64 17.82
N LYS A 147 31.36 16.12 16.58
CA LYS A 147 30.39 16.36 15.51
C LYS A 147 28.97 15.80 15.74
N PHE A 148 28.84 14.78 16.62
CA PHE A 148 27.50 14.22 16.98
C PHE A 148 27.02 14.71 18.35
N SER A 149 27.82 15.54 19.07
CA SER A 149 27.38 16.06 20.38
C SER A 149 26.13 16.92 20.24
N ALA A 150 26.15 17.88 19.31
CA ALA A 150 24.97 18.75 19.07
C ALA A 150 23.70 17.96 18.76
N LEU A 151 23.80 16.87 17.98
CA LEU A 151 22.63 16.02 17.69
C LEU A 151 22.16 15.26 18.92
N LYS A 152 23.09 14.78 19.73
CA LYS A 152 22.76 14.12 21.00
C LYS A 152 22.15 15.11 22.00
N ASP A 153 22.68 16.31 22.06
CA ASP A 153 22.17 17.38 22.90
C ASP A 153 20.76 17.79 22.47
N ALA A 154 20.49 17.87 21.15
CA ALA A 154 19.13 18.13 20.64
C ALA A 154 18.14 16.99 20.97
N ILE A 155 18.59 15.73 20.93
CA ILE A 155 17.78 14.59 21.37
C ILE A 155 17.51 14.66 22.87
N ASP A 156 18.52 14.95 23.68
CA ASP A 156 18.38 15.06 25.13
C ASP A 156 17.50 16.26 25.51
N GLU A 157 17.66 17.39 24.81
CA GLU A 157 16.82 18.57 24.95
C GLU A 157 15.35 18.30 24.60
N PHE A 158 15.10 17.52 23.54
CA PHE A 158 13.77 17.03 23.22
C PHE A 158 13.17 16.25 24.40
N TYR A 159 13.92 15.30 24.96
CA TYR A 159 13.44 14.51 26.09
C TYR A 159 13.23 15.33 27.37
N LEU A 160 13.98 16.42 27.55
CA LEU A 160 13.82 17.32 28.71
C LEU A 160 12.60 18.26 28.56
N ASN A 161 12.44 18.87 27.38
CA ASN A 161 11.51 19.98 27.18
C ASN A 161 10.26 19.62 26.40
N ALA A 162 10.25 18.48 25.67
CA ALA A 162 9.09 17.97 24.99
C ALA A 162 8.14 17.22 25.92
N PHE A 163 8.38 17.21 27.23
CA PHE A 163 7.50 16.58 28.21
C PHE A 163 6.23 17.42 28.39
N SER A 164 5.50 17.59 27.31
CA SER A 164 4.10 17.94 27.38
C SER A 164 3.27 16.68 27.10
N PRO A 165 2.12 16.49 27.73
CA PRO A 165 1.26 15.36 27.44
C PRO A 165 0.94 15.21 25.95
N GLU A 166 0.95 16.32 25.21
CA GLU A 166 0.66 16.38 23.77
C GLU A 166 1.78 15.80 22.93
N ILE A 167 3.03 16.16 23.20
CA ILE A 167 4.20 15.61 22.48
C ILE A 167 4.37 14.14 22.81
N LEU A 168 4.21 13.75 24.07
CA LEU A 168 4.24 12.34 24.46
C LEU A 168 3.14 11.54 23.76
N THR A 169 1.95 12.11 23.65
CA THR A 169 0.86 11.48 22.92
C THR A 169 1.18 11.38 21.44
N ALA A 170 1.71 12.44 20.83
CA ALA A 170 2.11 12.43 19.44
C ALA A 170 3.24 11.41 19.14
N ILE A 171 4.19 11.26 20.05
CA ILE A 171 5.28 10.28 19.91
C ILE A 171 4.77 8.84 20.05
N ASN A 172 3.77 8.60 20.87
CA ASN A 172 3.11 7.31 20.94
C ASN A 172 2.52 6.84 19.59
N PHE A 173 2.31 7.77 18.64
CA PHE A 173 1.93 7.44 17.27
C PHE A 173 3.02 6.79 16.46
N ALA A 174 4.24 7.25 16.62
CA ALA A 174 5.32 6.90 15.72
C ALA A 174 6.03 5.60 16.11
N GLU A 175 5.81 5.08 17.33
CA GLU A 175 6.45 3.84 17.79
C GLU A 175 5.65 3.12 18.88
N GLU A 176 5.99 1.85 19.10
CA GLU A 176 5.43 1.00 20.16
C GLU A 176 5.49 1.68 21.55
N ALA A 177 4.63 1.24 22.45
CA ALA A 177 4.55 1.68 23.85
C ALA A 177 5.92 1.77 24.58
N SER A 178 6.95 1.12 24.05
CA SER A 178 8.32 1.17 24.51
C SER A 178 8.97 2.55 24.42
N LEU A 179 8.63 3.37 23.39
CA LEU A 179 9.23 4.69 23.23
C LEU A 179 8.67 5.69 24.24
N SER A 180 7.36 5.68 24.48
CA SER A 180 6.74 6.52 25.52
C SER A 180 7.33 6.24 26.90
N ALA A 181 7.47 4.95 27.24
CA ALA A 181 8.09 4.56 28.51
C ALA A 181 9.57 5.00 28.57
N LYS A 182 10.28 4.89 27.46
CA LYS A 182 11.67 5.34 27.35
C LYS A 182 11.80 6.87 27.50
N ILE A 183 10.90 7.64 26.87
CA ILE A 183 10.86 9.10 26.96
C ILE A 183 10.56 9.52 28.41
N ILE A 184 9.52 8.95 29.00
CA ILE A 184 9.12 9.24 30.38
C ILE A 184 10.29 8.93 31.33
N ASN A 185 10.89 7.74 31.22
CA ASN A 185 11.99 7.34 32.07
C ASN A 185 13.22 8.25 31.86
N LYS A 186 13.56 8.60 30.63
CA LYS A 186 14.69 9.47 30.32
C LYS A 186 14.46 10.89 30.80
N HIS A 187 13.24 11.42 30.66
CA HIS A 187 12.88 12.72 31.22
C HIS A 187 13.07 12.76 32.74
N PHE A 188 12.58 11.77 33.49
CA PHE A 188 12.76 11.71 34.94
C PHE A 188 14.23 11.52 35.34
N GLN A 189 15.02 10.77 34.58
CA GLN A 189 16.46 10.63 34.81
C GLN A 189 17.23 11.93 34.61
N LEU A 190 16.84 12.75 33.63
CA LEU A 190 17.53 14.00 33.29
C LEU A 190 17.03 15.18 34.13
N SER A 191 15.72 15.27 34.41
CA SER A 191 15.12 16.40 35.13
C SER A 191 15.20 16.29 36.65
N GLY A 192 15.39 15.08 37.19
CA GLY A 192 15.36 14.84 38.64
C GLY A 192 13.99 15.12 39.29
N ALA A 193 12.96 15.32 38.47
CA ALA A 193 11.62 15.73 38.96
C ALA A 193 10.82 14.55 39.48
N GLU A 194 10.07 14.76 40.56
CA GLU A 194 9.03 13.85 41.00
C GLU A 194 7.80 13.94 40.08
N LYS A 195 6.95 12.90 40.08
CA LYS A 195 5.74 12.80 39.26
C LYS A 195 4.66 13.81 39.65
N GLU A 196 4.91 15.10 39.58
CA GLU A 196 3.90 16.11 39.78
C GLU A 196 3.06 16.34 38.51
N LYS A 197 1.76 16.69 38.74
CA LYS A 197 0.83 17.06 37.66
C LYS A 197 1.35 18.31 36.94
N ILE A 198 1.76 18.13 35.68
CA ILE A 198 2.18 19.25 34.83
C ILE A 198 0.93 19.91 34.27
N GLU A 199 0.70 21.20 34.64
CA GLU A 199 -0.38 22.00 34.05
C GLU A 199 -0.01 22.40 32.61
N PHE A 200 -0.97 22.22 31.71
CA PHE A 200 -0.84 22.54 30.28
C PHE A 200 -1.06 24.03 30.01
N SER A 201 -0.28 24.61 29.11
CA SER A 201 -0.49 25.94 28.54
C SER A 201 -0.22 25.88 27.03
N GLU A 202 -1.23 26.22 26.21
CA GLU A 202 -1.17 26.18 24.74
C GLU A 202 -0.03 27.04 24.17
N SER A 203 0.17 28.24 24.70
CA SER A 203 1.25 29.13 24.29
C SER A 203 2.64 28.56 24.60
N ARG A 204 2.78 27.84 25.71
CA ARG A 204 4.03 27.18 26.09
C ARG A 204 4.34 25.97 25.21
N PHE A 205 3.30 25.26 24.81
CA PHE A 205 3.41 24.13 23.88
C PHE A 205 3.97 24.58 22.50
N GLN A 206 3.39 25.62 21.89
CA GLN A 206 3.84 26.13 20.59
C GLN A 206 5.28 26.66 20.64
N VAL A 207 5.63 27.39 21.67
CA VAL A 207 7.00 27.91 21.86
C VAL A 207 7.99 26.77 22.03
N ASN A 208 7.64 25.72 22.79
CA ASN A 208 8.51 24.57 22.98
C ASN A 208 8.69 23.75 21.70
N LEU A 209 7.64 23.56 20.89
CA LEU A 209 7.75 22.87 19.60
C LEU A 209 8.69 23.59 18.64
N LEU A 210 8.56 24.90 18.49
CA LEU A 210 9.42 25.70 17.61
C LEU A 210 10.86 25.70 18.10
N TYR A 211 11.09 25.80 19.40
CA TYR A 211 12.40 25.73 20.03
C TYR A 211 13.09 24.37 19.73
N ILE A 212 12.40 23.27 19.99
CA ILE A 212 12.91 21.91 19.76
C ILE A 212 13.17 21.67 18.26
N LYS A 213 12.24 22.10 17.40
CA LYS A 213 12.43 22.04 15.94
C LYS A 213 13.75 22.72 15.55
N LYS A 214 13.95 23.94 16.00
CA LYS A 214 15.17 24.70 15.69
C LYS A 214 16.43 24.01 16.18
N HIS A 215 16.42 23.44 17.38
CA HIS A 215 17.54 22.68 17.92
C HIS A 215 17.93 21.48 17.03
N PHE A 216 16.94 20.72 16.54
CA PHE A 216 17.20 19.63 15.59
C PHE A 216 17.74 20.14 14.25
N GLU A 217 17.13 21.21 13.73
CA GLU A 217 17.57 21.80 12.45
C GLU A 217 19.02 22.29 12.53
N ASP A 218 19.40 22.99 13.58
CA ASP A 218 20.76 23.47 13.80
C ASP A 218 21.76 22.30 13.96
N ALA A 219 21.38 21.29 14.76
CA ALA A 219 22.22 20.11 14.95
C ALA A 219 22.41 19.30 13.67
N LEU A 220 21.34 19.04 12.91
CA LEU A 220 21.40 18.29 11.65
C LEU A 220 22.16 19.07 10.56
N SER A 221 22.01 20.40 10.52
CA SER A 221 22.74 21.26 9.57
C SER A 221 24.23 21.27 9.81
N SER A 222 24.68 21.05 11.06
CA SER A 222 26.10 20.98 11.42
C SER A 222 26.75 19.64 11.09
N LEU A 223 25.99 18.61 10.68
CA LEU A 223 26.52 17.29 10.39
C LEU A 223 27.15 17.21 9.01
N SER A 224 28.33 16.62 8.93
CA SER A 224 28.96 16.18 7.69
C SER A 224 28.85 14.67 7.55
N LEU A 225 27.82 14.20 6.85
CA LEU A 225 27.53 12.79 6.61
C LEU A 225 28.20 12.32 5.32
N LYS A 226 28.68 11.06 5.30
CA LYS A 226 29.26 10.43 4.10
C LYS A 226 28.23 9.61 3.34
N GLU A 227 27.25 9.06 4.05
CA GLU A 227 26.17 8.22 3.51
C GLU A 227 24.85 8.95 3.57
N ASN A 228 23.91 8.53 2.72
CA ASN A 228 22.54 9.03 2.76
C ASN A 228 21.77 8.34 3.89
N TYR A 229 20.80 9.05 4.46
CA TYR A 229 19.88 8.53 5.48
C TYR A 229 18.44 8.77 5.08
N THR A 230 17.67 7.70 4.96
CA THR A 230 16.26 7.76 4.58
C THR A 230 15.38 7.11 5.64
N LEU A 231 14.40 7.87 6.11
CA LEU A 231 13.33 7.40 6.99
C LEU A 231 12.06 7.17 6.16
N TYR A 232 11.58 5.94 6.13
CA TYR A 232 10.30 5.59 5.51
C TYR A 232 9.20 5.59 6.57
N ILE A 233 8.07 6.23 6.27
CA ILE A 233 6.85 6.24 7.10
C ILE A 233 5.78 5.44 6.38
N ASP A 234 5.27 4.39 7.02
CA ASP A 234 4.24 3.49 6.49
C ASP A 234 3.10 3.32 7.50
N GLY A 235 1.98 2.68 7.10
CA GLY A 235 0.88 2.31 7.98
C GLY A 235 -0.25 3.34 8.10
N ILE A 236 -0.24 4.42 7.32
CA ILE A 236 -1.31 5.43 7.33
C ILE A 236 -2.58 4.99 6.57
N ASP A 237 -2.56 3.80 5.99
CA ASP A 237 -3.67 3.26 5.19
C ASP A 237 -4.83 2.72 6.06
N ILE A 238 -4.63 2.63 7.37
CA ILE A 238 -5.59 2.09 8.32
C ILE A 238 -6.06 3.23 9.22
N ARG A 239 -7.34 3.59 9.11
CA ARG A 239 -7.95 4.55 10.02
C ARG A 239 -8.42 3.83 11.28
N PRO A 240 -8.05 4.31 12.48
CA PRO A 240 -8.60 3.77 13.73
C PRO A 240 -10.12 3.91 13.78
N TYR A 241 -10.78 2.86 14.25
CA TYR A 241 -12.24 2.74 14.26
C TYR A 241 -12.95 3.92 14.93
N ASP A 242 -12.41 4.37 16.07
CA ASP A 242 -13.03 5.41 16.90
C ASP A 242 -12.72 6.85 16.46
N ILE A 243 -11.94 7.02 15.36
CA ILE A 243 -11.53 8.35 14.90
C ILE A 243 -12.38 8.78 13.71
N PRO A 244 -13.08 9.92 13.76
CA PRO A 244 -13.79 10.48 12.63
C PRO A 244 -12.86 10.66 11.41
N TYR A 245 -13.39 10.39 10.22
CA TYR A 245 -12.63 10.46 8.97
C TYR A 245 -11.91 11.81 8.76
N ASN A 246 -12.62 12.93 9.00
CA ASN A 246 -12.04 14.25 8.80
C ASN A 246 -10.90 14.55 9.78
N ASP A 247 -11.04 14.12 11.03
CA ASP A 247 -9.99 14.32 12.06
C ASP A 247 -8.74 13.51 11.72
N TYR A 248 -8.93 12.28 11.25
CA TYR A 248 -7.83 11.45 10.76
C TYR A 248 -7.14 12.10 9.54
N LEU A 249 -7.94 12.58 8.60
CA LEU A 249 -7.44 13.22 7.38
C LEU A 249 -6.61 14.48 7.69
N ASP A 250 -7.06 15.32 8.63
CA ASP A 250 -6.30 16.50 9.08
C ASP A 250 -4.93 16.12 9.67
N CYS A 251 -4.92 15.06 10.47
CA CYS A 251 -3.66 14.53 11.04
C CYS A 251 -2.68 14.07 9.95
N ILE A 252 -3.17 13.27 8.97
CA ILE A 252 -2.36 12.79 7.85
C ILE A 252 -1.95 13.92 6.92
N LYS A 253 -2.80 14.94 6.73
CA LYS A 253 -2.45 16.16 6.00
C LYS A 253 -1.29 16.90 6.66
N GLY A 254 -1.31 17.01 8.00
CA GLY A 254 -0.18 17.55 8.77
C GLY A 254 1.11 16.77 8.53
N LEU A 255 1.05 15.43 8.53
CA LEU A 255 2.19 14.56 8.20
C LEU A 255 2.69 14.80 6.76
N GLY A 256 1.79 14.84 5.79
CA GLY A 256 2.14 15.11 4.38
C GLY A 256 2.84 16.46 4.20
N ASN A 257 2.36 17.51 4.87
CA ASN A 257 2.97 18.83 4.88
C ASN A 257 4.36 18.82 5.57
N ALA A 258 4.50 18.12 6.70
CA ALA A 258 5.78 17.99 7.40
C ALA A 258 6.82 17.27 6.54
N VAL A 259 6.45 16.15 5.90
CA VAL A 259 7.32 15.42 4.97
C VAL A 259 7.75 16.32 3.82
N TRP A 260 6.81 17.06 3.23
CA TRP A 260 7.13 17.96 2.13
C TRP A 260 8.08 19.09 2.56
N SER A 261 7.75 19.82 3.63
CA SER A 261 8.56 20.93 4.12
C SER A 261 9.97 20.50 4.56
N LEU A 262 10.09 19.37 5.26
CA LEU A 262 11.40 18.85 5.64
C LEU A 262 12.31 18.55 4.44
N ASN A 263 11.75 17.89 3.40
CA ASN A 263 12.56 17.52 2.25
C ASN A 263 12.86 18.71 1.33
N SER A 264 11.85 19.57 1.04
CA SER A 264 12.01 20.70 0.10
C SER A 264 12.75 21.89 0.73
N ASP A 265 12.40 22.25 1.97
CA ASP A 265 12.82 23.52 2.55
C ASP A 265 14.04 23.35 3.48
N PHE A 266 14.15 22.22 4.17
CA PHE A 266 15.21 22.02 5.14
C PHE A 266 16.35 21.12 4.62
N PHE A 267 16.08 19.85 4.33
CA PHE A 267 17.15 18.90 3.93
C PHE A 267 17.83 19.28 2.62
N GLY A 268 17.07 19.84 1.69
CA GLY A 268 17.59 20.35 0.41
C GLY A 268 18.61 21.49 0.58
N ASN A 269 18.56 22.20 1.69
CA ASN A 269 19.40 23.37 1.97
C ASN A 269 20.65 23.03 2.81
N ILE A 270 20.82 21.80 3.28
CA ILE A 270 22.04 21.38 4.00
C ILE A 270 23.19 21.26 2.98
N LYS A 271 24.18 22.18 3.06
CA LYS A 271 25.22 22.34 2.04
C LYS A 271 26.48 21.53 2.32
N ASP A 272 26.89 21.43 3.57
CA ASP A 272 28.23 20.94 3.96
C ASP A 272 28.30 19.41 4.19
N SER A 273 27.29 18.68 3.72
CA SER A 273 27.20 17.23 3.85
C SER A 273 27.20 16.56 2.48
N ALA A 274 28.06 15.56 2.27
CA ALA A 274 28.05 14.72 1.07
C ALA A 274 26.84 13.76 1.08
N GLY A 275 26.52 13.21 2.26
CA GLY A 275 25.33 12.40 2.48
C GLY A 275 24.07 13.28 2.59
N ARG A 276 22.96 12.76 2.11
CA ARG A 276 21.67 13.45 2.09
C ARG A 276 20.70 12.84 3.08
N LEU A 277 19.82 13.67 3.62
CA LEU A 277 18.72 13.28 4.49
C LEU A 277 17.42 13.27 3.70
N LYS A 278 16.56 12.29 3.99
CA LYS A 278 15.25 12.18 3.36
C LYS A 278 14.23 11.49 4.27
N VAL A 279 12.99 11.97 4.23
CA VAL A 279 11.82 11.27 4.81
C VAL A 279 10.88 10.93 3.67
N VAL A 280 10.49 9.66 3.56
CA VAL A 280 9.58 9.18 2.50
C VAL A 280 8.28 8.71 3.12
N LEU A 281 7.17 9.25 2.65
CA LEU A 281 5.82 8.83 3.04
C LEU A 281 5.26 7.82 2.04
N LEU A 282 4.87 6.64 2.54
CA LEU A 282 4.16 5.62 1.79
C LEU A 282 2.66 5.89 1.88
N ILE A 283 2.01 6.12 0.74
CA ILE A 283 0.62 6.58 0.74
C ILE A 283 -0.18 6.01 -0.44
N ARG A 284 -1.48 5.79 -0.24
CA ARG A 284 -2.40 5.41 -1.30
C ARG A 284 -2.81 6.64 -2.14
N PRO A 285 -3.11 6.45 -3.46
CA PRO A 285 -3.50 7.56 -4.33
C PRO A 285 -4.74 8.31 -3.84
N ASP A 286 -5.77 7.59 -3.38
CA ASP A 286 -7.03 8.14 -2.88
C ASP A 286 -6.84 8.97 -1.60
N ILE A 287 -6.00 8.49 -0.68
CA ILE A 287 -5.64 9.24 0.53
C ILE A 287 -4.84 10.50 0.13
N PHE A 288 -3.84 10.35 -0.74
CA PHE A 288 -3.03 11.47 -1.20
C PHE A 288 -3.88 12.58 -1.85
N ASP A 289 -4.86 12.20 -2.69
CA ASP A 289 -5.81 13.12 -3.30
C ASP A 289 -6.67 13.84 -2.24
N SER A 290 -7.15 13.09 -1.26
CA SER A 290 -7.99 13.61 -0.16
C SER A 290 -7.24 14.59 0.75
N LEU A 291 -5.91 14.56 0.80
CA LEU A 291 -5.13 15.50 1.61
C LEU A 291 -5.29 16.95 1.12
N GLY A 292 -5.60 17.17 -0.17
CA GLY A 292 -5.74 18.50 -0.73
C GLY A 292 -4.49 19.37 -0.51
N LEU A 293 -3.30 18.80 -0.73
CA LEU A 293 -2.04 19.53 -0.56
C LEU A 293 -1.92 20.64 -1.59
N GLN A 294 -1.38 21.78 -1.18
CA GLN A 294 -1.10 22.88 -2.11
C GLN A 294 -0.18 22.41 -3.24
N ASN A 295 -0.49 22.79 -4.49
CA ASN A 295 0.24 22.37 -5.69
C ASN A 295 0.39 20.85 -5.84
N GLN A 296 -0.67 20.12 -5.53
CA GLN A 296 -0.68 18.66 -5.47
C GLN A 296 -0.21 17.99 -6.78
N ASN A 297 -0.65 18.48 -7.94
CA ASN A 297 -0.25 17.94 -9.25
C ASN A 297 1.27 18.03 -9.49
N SER A 298 1.91 19.11 -9.08
CA SER A 298 3.36 19.25 -9.15
C SER A 298 4.05 18.29 -8.18
N LYS A 299 3.54 18.17 -6.96
CA LYS A 299 4.06 17.22 -5.96
C LYS A 299 3.96 15.77 -6.43
N VAL A 300 2.86 15.39 -7.09
CA VAL A 300 2.73 14.07 -7.69
C VAL A 300 3.80 13.83 -8.75
N ARG A 301 3.95 14.77 -9.68
CA ARG A 301 4.87 14.61 -10.82
C ARG A 301 6.33 14.70 -10.41
N ASP A 302 6.68 15.71 -9.63
CA ASP A 302 8.08 16.05 -9.39
C ASP A 302 8.62 15.37 -8.12
N ASN A 303 7.78 15.10 -7.10
CA ASN A 303 8.20 14.63 -5.80
C ASN A 303 7.71 13.23 -5.43
N SER A 304 7.08 12.50 -6.36
CA SER A 304 6.62 11.15 -6.08
C SER A 304 7.20 10.10 -7.02
N VAL A 305 7.21 8.87 -6.52
CA VAL A 305 7.33 7.65 -7.33
C VAL A 305 6.00 6.92 -7.26
N ILE A 306 5.43 6.61 -8.42
CA ILE A 306 4.15 5.91 -8.49
C ILE A 306 4.37 4.45 -8.85
N LEU A 307 3.95 3.55 -7.96
CA LEU A 307 3.98 2.11 -8.21
C LEU A 307 2.76 1.72 -9.03
N ASP A 308 2.94 1.68 -10.33
CA ASP A 308 1.95 1.28 -11.32
C ASP A 308 2.44 0.02 -12.06
N TRP A 309 1.60 -1.03 -12.05
CA TRP A 309 1.89 -2.33 -12.66
C TRP A 309 0.98 -2.60 -13.86
N LYS A 310 0.39 -1.55 -14.43
CA LYS A 310 -0.53 -1.67 -15.54
C LYS A 310 0.11 -2.30 -16.76
N THR A 311 -0.71 -3.08 -17.45
CA THR A 311 -0.34 -3.69 -18.73
C THR A 311 -1.59 -3.89 -19.59
N TYR A 312 -1.37 -4.09 -20.88
CA TYR A 312 -2.41 -4.49 -21.83
C TYR A 312 -2.23 -5.98 -22.16
N TYR A 313 -3.32 -6.65 -22.46
CA TYR A 313 -3.27 -8.09 -22.75
C TYR A 313 -2.27 -8.45 -23.83
N PRO A 314 -2.18 -7.75 -24.98
CA PRO A 314 -1.17 -8.05 -26.00
C PRO A 314 0.28 -7.87 -25.53
N GLU A 315 0.52 -6.98 -24.58
CA GLU A 315 1.85 -6.61 -24.10
C GLU A 315 2.22 -7.30 -22.77
N HIS A 316 1.36 -8.20 -22.27
CA HIS A 316 1.50 -8.78 -20.94
C HIS A 316 2.88 -9.37 -20.66
N ARG A 317 3.51 -10.02 -21.65
CA ARG A 317 4.82 -10.69 -21.48
C ARG A 317 5.97 -9.71 -21.24
N GLY A 318 5.89 -8.49 -21.78
CA GLY A 318 6.86 -7.43 -21.56
C GLY A 318 6.68 -6.68 -20.22
N SER A 319 5.55 -6.88 -19.56
CA SER A 319 5.20 -6.13 -18.35
C SER A 319 6.05 -6.48 -17.13
N GLU A 320 6.26 -5.48 -16.26
CA GLU A 320 6.94 -5.71 -14.98
C GLU A 320 6.19 -6.72 -14.10
N LEU A 321 4.84 -6.75 -14.19
CA LEU A 321 4.02 -7.68 -13.42
C LEU A 321 4.23 -9.13 -13.86
N PHE A 322 4.35 -9.37 -15.19
CA PHE A 322 4.69 -10.69 -15.71
C PHE A 322 6.11 -11.11 -15.30
N LYS A 323 7.08 -10.20 -15.45
CA LYS A 323 8.47 -10.47 -15.03
C LYS A 323 8.58 -10.79 -13.54
N LEU A 324 7.78 -10.14 -12.70
CA LEU A 324 7.69 -10.46 -11.28
C LEU A 324 7.12 -11.87 -11.07
N ALA A 325 6.02 -12.21 -11.74
CA ALA A 325 5.38 -13.52 -11.63
C ALA A 325 6.30 -14.65 -12.12
N ASP A 326 6.97 -14.47 -13.25
CA ASP A 326 7.94 -15.44 -13.76
C ASP A 326 9.14 -15.59 -12.80
N LYS A 327 9.67 -14.47 -12.30
CA LYS A 327 10.77 -14.47 -11.32
C LYS A 327 10.43 -15.23 -10.04
N LEU A 328 9.19 -15.14 -9.54
CA LEU A 328 8.72 -15.92 -8.37
C LEU A 328 8.84 -17.43 -8.58
N LEU A 329 8.74 -17.90 -9.81
CA LEU A 329 8.87 -19.30 -10.18
C LEU A 329 10.31 -19.67 -10.54
N ALA A 330 11.03 -18.77 -11.22
CA ALA A 330 12.36 -19.01 -11.75
C ALA A 330 13.47 -19.02 -10.68
N PHE A 331 13.40 -18.12 -9.65
CA PHE A 331 14.50 -17.94 -8.70
C PHE A 331 14.88 -19.18 -7.90
N GLN A 332 13.98 -20.12 -7.79
CA GLN A 332 14.10 -21.33 -6.98
C GLN A 332 14.43 -22.59 -7.77
N GLN A 333 14.65 -22.44 -9.08
CA GLN A 333 15.04 -23.57 -9.92
C GLN A 333 16.57 -23.77 -9.90
N ASP A 334 17.01 -25.01 -10.11
CA ASP A 334 18.42 -25.35 -10.07
C ASP A 334 19.22 -24.76 -11.24
N ASN A 335 18.56 -24.58 -12.39
CA ASN A 335 19.16 -24.01 -13.59
C ASN A 335 18.70 -22.57 -13.79
N LYS A 336 19.59 -21.73 -14.35
CA LYS A 336 19.23 -20.41 -14.83
C LYS A 336 18.27 -20.56 -16.02
N LEU A 337 17.14 -19.89 -15.94
CA LEU A 337 16.09 -19.91 -16.96
C LEU A 337 16.06 -18.57 -17.70
N ASP A 338 15.61 -18.60 -18.94
CA ASP A 338 15.31 -17.40 -19.71
C ASP A 338 13.99 -16.77 -19.25
N ASP A 339 13.79 -15.49 -19.57
CA ASP A 339 12.59 -14.74 -19.19
C ASP A 339 11.31 -15.40 -19.72
N GLY A 340 10.35 -15.65 -18.85
CA GLY A 340 9.08 -16.31 -19.13
C GLY A 340 9.15 -17.84 -19.21
N GLN A 341 10.33 -18.44 -19.15
CA GLN A 341 10.48 -19.89 -19.29
C GLN A 341 9.93 -20.65 -18.09
N ALA A 342 10.08 -20.11 -16.86
CA ALA A 342 9.48 -20.71 -15.68
C ALA A 342 7.96 -20.61 -15.75
N TRP A 343 7.43 -19.47 -16.12
CA TRP A 343 5.99 -19.29 -16.30
C TRP A 343 5.40 -20.30 -17.27
N ASP A 344 5.95 -20.40 -18.47
CA ASP A 344 5.46 -21.30 -19.53
C ASP A 344 5.53 -22.78 -19.15
N TYR A 345 6.49 -23.15 -18.29
CA TYR A 345 6.59 -24.51 -17.77
C TYR A 345 5.43 -24.85 -16.82
N TYR A 346 5.06 -23.92 -15.91
CA TYR A 346 3.99 -24.17 -14.93
C TYR A 346 2.59 -23.88 -15.47
N PHE A 347 2.47 -23.00 -16.47
CA PHE A 347 1.20 -22.54 -17.08
C PHE A 347 1.19 -22.74 -18.61
N PRO A 348 1.32 -23.98 -19.11
CA PRO A 348 1.51 -24.27 -20.53
C PRO A 348 0.18 -24.24 -21.32
N TYR A 349 -0.61 -23.17 -21.21
CA TYR A 349 -1.90 -23.04 -21.91
C TYR A 349 -2.12 -21.64 -22.50
N ALA A 350 -2.99 -21.59 -23.49
CA ALA A 350 -3.53 -20.35 -24.03
C ALA A 350 -4.88 -20.04 -23.37
N THR A 351 -5.05 -18.81 -22.92
CA THR A 351 -6.28 -18.34 -22.27
C THR A 351 -7.41 -18.23 -23.28
N ARG A 352 -8.63 -18.68 -22.90
CA ARG A 352 -9.84 -18.59 -23.73
C ARG A 352 -10.26 -17.13 -23.95
N ASN A 353 -10.90 -16.88 -25.10
CA ASN A 353 -11.46 -15.56 -25.44
C ASN A 353 -10.40 -14.43 -25.45
N VAL A 354 -9.18 -14.73 -25.89
CA VAL A 354 -8.15 -13.74 -26.21
C VAL A 354 -8.16 -13.51 -27.71
N HIS A 355 -8.51 -12.30 -28.13
CA HIS A 355 -8.67 -11.91 -29.52
C HIS A 355 -7.50 -11.01 -29.97
N TYR A 356 -6.29 -11.57 -30.00
CA TYR A 356 -5.14 -10.94 -30.63
C TYR A 356 -4.16 -12.02 -31.13
N GLU A 357 -3.45 -11.70 -32.19
CA GLU A 357 -2.46 -12.61 -32.75
C GLU A 357 -1.18 -12.59 -31.90
N THR A 358 -0.78 -13.75 -31.43
CA THR A 358 0.49 -13.95 -30.73
C THR A 358 0.95 -15.39 -30.88
N THR A 359 2.26 -15.58 -30.92
CA THR A 359 2.91 -16.88 -30.84
C THR A 359 3.15 -17.34 -29.42
N ASP A 360 2.99 -16.44 -28.44
CA ASP A 360 3.24 -16.68 -27.03
C ASP A 360 2.05 -17.36 -26.35
N LEU A 361 2.33 -18.07 -25.24
CA LEU A 361 1.29 -18.56 -24.35
C LEU A 361 0.62 -17.37 -23.64
N THR A 362 -0.69 -17.38 -23.58
CA THR A 362 -1.49 -16.28 -23.04
C THR A 362 -2.03 -16.53 -21.63
N SER A 363 -1.55 -17.59 -20.97
CA SER A 363 -2.03 -18.02 -19.64
C SER A 363 -2.00 -16.93 -18.58
N PHE A 364 -1.03 -16.00 -18.63
CA PHE A 364 -0.97 -14.88 -17.68
C PHE A 364 -2.18 -13.93 -17.77
N VAL A 365 -2.80 -13.82 -18.94
CA VAL A 365 -4.01 -13.01 -19.13
C VAL A 365 -5.17 -13.53 -18.28
N SER A 366 -5.25 -14.84 -18.03
CA SER A 366 -6.27 -15.40 -17.15
C SER A 366 -6.12 -14.88 -15.70
N LEU A 367 -4.89 -14.74 -15.19
CA LEU A 367 -4.64 -14.16 -13.87
C LEU A 367 -4.92 -12.65 -13.86
N LEU A 368 -4.57 -11.94 -14.94
CA LEU A 368 -4.87 -10.51 -15.05
C LEU A 368 -6.36 -10.20 -14.95
N ARG A 369 -7.24 -11.09 -15.44
CA ARG A 369 -8.71 -10.94 -15.36
C ARG A 369 -9.23 -10.97 -13.91
N TYR A 370 -8.56 -11.71 -13.03
CA TYR A 370 -8.93 -11.79 -11.62
C TYR A 370 -8.25 -10.71 -10.77
N SER A 371 -7.15 -10.11 -11.23
CA SER A 371 -6.35 -9.17 -10.47
C SER A 371 -6.72 -7.71 -10.75
N LEU A 372 -6.35 -6.82 -9.83
CA LEU A 372 -6.29 -5.38 -10.04
C LEU A 372 -4.88 -4.94 -10.51
N TYR A 373 -4.18 -5.82 -11.22
CA TYR A 373 -2.80 -5.61 -11.69
C TYR A 373 -1.84 -5.26 -10.55
N ARG A 374 -1.95 -5.96 -9.43
CA ARG A 374 -1.09 -5.75 -8.25
C ARG A 374 -0.24 -6.99 -7.97
N PRO A 375 1.02 -6.84 -7.57
CA PRO A 375 1.86 -7.97 -7.14
C PRO A 375 1.20 -8.87 -6.10
N ARG A 376 0.51 -8.30 -5.11
CA ARG A 376 -0.18 -9.07 -4.07
C ARG A 376 -1.26 -9.98 -4.65
N ASP A 377 -2.03 -9.51 -5.62
CA ASP A 377 -3.08 -10.33 -6.24
C ASP A 377 -2.49 -11.55 -6.94
N ILE A 378 -1.39 -11.36 -7.68
CA ILE A 378 -0.68 -12.46 -8.34
C ILE A 378 -0.15 -13.47 -7.32
N LEU A 379 0.46 -13.00 -6.24
CA LEU A 379 0.93 -13.86 -5.15
C LEU A 379 -0.22 -14.66 -4.51
N VAL A 380 -1.36 -14.04 -4.27
CA VAL A 380 -2.54 -14.69 -3.69
C VAL A 380 -3.11 -15.73 -4.64
N ILE A 381 -3.28 -15.39 -5.93
CA ILE A 381 -3.75 -16.33 -6.95
C ILE A 381 -2.83 -17.57 -6.99
N LEU A 382 -1.52 -17.36 -7.12
CA LEU A 382 -0.54 -18.45 -7.16
C LEU A 382 -0.58 -19.30 -5.88
N SER A 383 -0.74 -18.67 -4.72
CA SER A 383 -0.82 -19.36 -3.43
C SER A 383 -2.07 -20.24 -3.36
N ILE A 384 -3.24 -19.73 -3.76
CA ILE A 384 -4.49 -20.49 -3.75
C ILE A 384 -4.43 -21.64 -4.76
N LEU A 385 -3.90 -21.38 -5.96
CA LEU A 385 -3.71 -22.45 -6.96
C LEU A 385 -2.80 -23.56 -6.45
N LYS A 386 -1.70 -23.20 -5.78
CA LYS A 386 -0.80 -24.18 -5.14
C LYS A 386 -1.51 -24.96 -4.02
N GLU A 387 -2.24 -24.27 -3.15
CA GLU A 387 -3.02 -24.89 -2.07
C GLU A 387 -4.02 -25.92 -2.63
N ASN A 388 -4.83 -25.51 -3.64
CA ASN A 388 -5.79 -26.41 -4.27
C ASN A 388 -5.10 -27.58 -5.00
N PHE A 389 -3.95 -27.34 -5.63
CA PHE A 389 -3.16 -28.41 -6.25
C PHE A 389 -2.78 -29.50 -5.23
N ILE A 390 -2.38 -29.10 -4.02
CA ILE A 390 -2.00 -30.01 -2.93
C ILE A 390 -3.25 -30.70 -2.35
N GLU A 391 -4.31 -29.95 -2.06
CA GLU A 391 -5.58 -30.46 -1.51
C GLU A 391 -6.22 -31.50 -2.43
N ASN A 392 -6.15 -31.31 -3.74
CA ASN A 392 -6.64 -32.23 -4.76
C ASN A 392 -5.71 -33.42 -5.02
N ASN A 393 -4.61 -33.57 -4.27
CA ASN A 393 -3.63 -34.66 -4.40
C ASN A 393 -3.13 -34.85 -5.84
N ARG A 394 -2.91 -33.76 -6.60
CA ARG A 394 -2.46 -33.81 -8.00
C ARG A 394 -1.04 -34.37 -8.10
N LYS A 395 -0.74 -35.01 -9.23
CA LYS A 395 0.57 -35.64 -9.46
C LYS A 395 1.67 -34.56 -9.58
N PRO A 396 2.90 -34.85 -9.12
CA PRO A 396 4.02 -33.88 -9.14
C PRO A 396 4.39 -33.33 -10.50
N ASP A 397 4.12 -34.08 -11.59
CA ASP A 397 4.40 -33.71 -12.97
C ASP A 397 3.27 -32.92 -13.65
N GLU A 398 2.10 -32.85 -13.02
CA GLU A 398 0.99 -32.04 -13.54
C GLU A 398 1.30 -30.54 -13.50
N LYS A 399 0.63 -29.79 -14.39
CA LYS A 399 0.78 -28.36 -14.56
C LYS A 399 -0.54 -27.66 -14.28
N PHE A 400 -0.49 -26.36 -14.01
CA PHE A 400 -1.70 -25.56 -13.91
C PHE A 400 -2.45 -25.49 -15.24
N LYS A 401 -3.77 -25.40 -15.15
CA LYS A 401 -4.70 -25.30 -16.29
C LYS A 401 -5.57 -24.06 -16.08
N GLU A 402 -6.17 -23.55 -17.16
CA GLU A 402 -7.12 -22.45 -17.05
C GLU A 402 -8.32 -22.81 -16.18
N ASP A 403 -8.77 -24.07 -16.24
CA ASP A 403 -9.90 -24.58 -15.45
C ASP A 403 -9.64 -24.53 -13.94
N ASP A 404 -8.38 -24.55 -13.48
CA ASP A 404 -8.02 -24.41 -12.05
C ASP A 404 -8.52 -23.06 -11.46
N LEU A 405 -8.61 -22.01 -12.30
CA LEU A 405 -9.16 -20.70 -11.91
C LEU A 405 -10.70 -20.67 -11.88
N LEU A 406 -11.36 -21.66 -12.49
CA LEU A 406 -12.82 -21.79 -12.52
C LEU A 406 -13.33 -22.73 -11.43
N GLU A 407 -12.43 -23.45 -10.76
CA GLU A 407 -12.80 -24.36 -9.68
C GLU A 407 -13.53 -23.63 -8.55
N PRO A 408 -14.61 -24.21 -7.99
CA PRO A 408 -15.36 -23.60 -6.89
C PRO A 408 -14.51 -23.23 -5.68
N MET A 409 -13.51 -24.05 -5.35
CA MET A 409 -12.58 -23.77 -4.26
C MET A 409 -11.72 -22.54 -4.52
N PHE A 410 -11.16 -22.41 -5.73
CA PHE A 410 -10.39 -21.22 -6.11
C PHE A 410 -11.25 -19.97 -6.07
N THR A 411 -12.40 -19.99 -6.76
CA THR A 411 -13.28 -18.82 -6.87
C THR A 411 -13.78 -18.37 -5.50
N ARG A 412 -14.07 -19.28 -4.58
CA ARG A 412 -14.48 -18.95 -3.21
C ARG A 412 -13.34 -18.32 -2.43
N LYS A 413 -12.18 -19.01 -2.30
CA LYS A 413 -11.02 -18.52 -1.52
C LYS A 413 -10.56 -17.14 -2.05
N TYR A 414 -10.56 -16.96 -3.38
CA TYR A 414 -10.12 -15.72 -3.97
C TYR A 414 -11.12 -14.58 -3.79
N SER A 415 -12.43 -14.86 -3.90
CA SER A 415 -13.48 -13.88 -3.63
C SER A 415 -13.47 -13.44 -2.16
N ASP A 416 -13.27 -14.37 -1.22
CA ASP A 416 -13.17 -14.04 0.21
C ASP A 416 -11.97 -13.10 0.48
N TYR A 417 -10.81 -13.38 -0.16
CA TYR A 417 -9.66 -12.48 -0.11
C TYR A 417 -10.01 -11.07 -0.65
N PHE A 418 -10.64 -11.01 -1.81
CA PHE A 418 -10.95 -9.75 -2.46
C PHE A 418 -12.00 -8.93 -1.67
N LEU A 419 -13.01 -9.58 -1.09
CA LEU A 419 -13.94 -8.93 -0.16
C LEU A 419 -13.24 -8.38 1.08
N GLY A 420 -12.25 -9.09 1.62
CA GLY A 420 -11.40 -8.57 2.69
C GLY A 420 -10.67 -7.28 2.31
N GLU A 421 -10.13 -7.20 1.09
CA GLU A 421 -9.49 -5.98 0.57
C GLU A 421 -10.51 -4.83 0.42
N ILE A 422 -11.74 -5.12 -0.02
CA ILE A 422 -12.83 -4.14 -0.09
C ILE A 422 -13.23 -3.67 1.31
N LYS A 423 -13.40 -4.58 2.25
CA LYS A 423 -13.73 -4.26 3.65
C LYS A 423 -12.71 -3.31 4.27
N ASP A 424 -11.43 -3.60 4.10
CA ASP A 424 -10.34 -2.75 4.60
C ASP A 424 -10.35 -1.37 3.94
N HIS A 425 -10.65 -1.31 2.62
CA HIS A 425 -10.75 -0.03 1.91
C HIS A 425 -11.97 0.78 2.40
N LEU A 426 -13.12 0.13 2.55
CA LEU A 426 -14.35 0.75 3.04
C LEU A 426 -14.18 1.29 4.46
N SER A 427 -13.56 0.52 5.36
CA SER A 427 -13.36 0.91 6.76
C SER A 427 -12.49 2.16 6.94
N PHE A 428 -11.71 2.53 5.92
CA PHE A 428 -10.98 3.80 5.94
C PHE A 428 -11.93 5.02 5.87
N TYR A 429 -13.02 4.92 5.09
CA TYR A 429 -13.96 6.03 4.86
C TYR A 429 -15.19 5.99 5.75
N TYR A 430 -15.68 4.79 6.07
CA TYR A 430 -16.97 4.54 6.70
C TYR A 430 -16.84 3.65 7.94
N PRO A 431 -17.84 3.65 8.85
CA PRO A 431 -17.90 2.71 9.97
C PRO A 431 -17.85 1.24 9.50
N ALA A 432 -17.34 0.36 10.36
CA ALA A 432 -17.19 -1.06 10.00
C ALA A 432 -18.56 -1.76 9.78
N GLU A 433 -19.61 -1.30 10.43
CA GLU A 433 -20.98 -1.79 10.29
C GLU A 433 -21.54 -1.57 8.89
N ASP A 434 -21.10 -0.52 8.22
CA ASP A 434 -21.53 -0.17 6.86
C ASP A 434 -21.10 -1.23 5.82
N TYR A 435 -20.14 -2.11 6.16
CA TYR A 435 -19.74 -3.20 5.28
C TYR A 435 -20.85 -4.23 5.03
N GLU A 436 -21.62 -4.59 6.05
CA GLU A 436 -22.74 -5.52 5.90
C GLU A 436 -23.85 -4.91 5.05
N GLU A 437 -24.10 -3.62 5.22
CA GLU A 437 -25.07 -2.90 4.39
C GLU A 437 -24.55 -2.76 2.95
N PHE A 438 -23.25 -2.55 2.74
CA PHE A 438 -22.65 -2.57 1.40
C PHE A 438 -22.90 -3.92 0.69
N LEU A 439 -22.68 -5.04 1.36
CA LEU A 439 -22.93 -6.37 0.79
C LEU A 439 -24.40 -6.59 0.44
N LYS A 440 -25.32 -6.05 1.23
CA LYS A 440 -26.76 -6.21 1.04
C LYS A 440 -27.26 -5.60 -0.27
N PHE A 441 -26.63 -4.55 -0.78
CA PHE A 441 -27.00 -3.94 -2.07
C PHE A 441 -27.04 -4.97 -3.20
N PHE A 442 -26.07 -5.88 -3.24
CA PHE A 442 -25.93 -6.82 -4.36
C PHE A 442 -27.08 -7.83 -4.46
N GLN A 443 -27.84 -8.04 -3.39
CA GLN A 443 -29.06 -8.88 -3.41
C GLN A 443 -30.15 -8.28 -4.30
N TYR A 444 -30.16 -6.93 -4.47
CA TYR A 444 -31.14 -6.23 -5.33
C TYR A 444 -30.78 -6.22 -6.81
N LEU A 445 -29.58 -6.70 -7.18
CA LEU A 445 -29.19 -6.90 -8.57
C LEU A 445 -29.69 -8.22 -9.16
N ASP A 446 -30.47 -9.02 -8.41
CA ASP A 446 -31.07 -10.31 -8.85
C ASP A 446 -30.03 -11.25 -9.50
N GLY A 447 -28.80 -11.31 -8.98
CA GLY A 447 -27.72 -12.13 -9.52
C GLY A 447 -27.11 -11.62 -10.84
N LYS A 448 -27.47 -10.44 -11.32
CA LYS A 448 -26.89 -9.86 -12.53
C LYS A 448 -25.45 -9.44 -12.30
N SER A 449 -24.51 -10.03 -13.03
CA SER A 449 -23.11 -9.60 -13.08
C SER A 449 -22.85 -8.54 -14.15
N ARG A 450 -23.81 -8.38 -15.07
CA ARG A 450 -23.87 -7.36 -16.12
C ARG A 450 -25.20 -6.67 -16.04
N PHE A 451 -25.21 -5.35 -15.96
CA PHE A 451 -26.44 -4.58 -15.76
C PHE A 451 -26.33 -3.20 -16.43
N THR A 452 -27.47 -2.63 -16.74
CA THR A 452 -27.58 -1.27 -17.29
C THR A 452 -27.65 -0.24 -16.15
N TYR A 453 -27.59 1.04 -16.51
CA TYR A 453 -27.82 2.12 -15.55
C TYR A 453 -29.24 2.05 -14.94
N ASP A 454 -30.27 1.70 -15.75
CA ASP A 454 -31.65 1.56 -15.28
C ASP A 454 -31.79 0.38 -14.30
N ASP A 455 -31.14 -0.76 -14.58
CA ASP A 455 -31.06 -1.88 -13.63
C ASP A 455 -30.48 -1.46 -12.29
N PHE A 456 -29.38 -0.67 -12.34
CA PHE A 456 -28.72 -0.14 -11.14
C PHE A 456 -29.65 0.80 -10.36
N ILE A 457 -30.34 1.75 -11.02
CA ILE A 457 -31.30 2.65 -10.38
C ILE A 457 -32.42 1.87 -9.71
N GLY A 458 -33.02 0.87 -10.42
CA GLY A 458 -34.06 0.02 -9.83
C GLY A 458 -33.60 -0.76 -8.59
N ALA A 459 -32.38 -1.27 -8.62
CA ALA A 459 -31.75 -1.94 -7.48
C ALA A 459 -31.50 -0.95 -6.32
N PHE A 460 -30.97 0.24 -6.62
CA PHE A 460 -30.70 1.28 -5.63
C PHE A 460 -31.98 1.78 -4.94
N ASP A 461 -33.05 2.02 -5.71
CA ASP A 461 -34.33 2.42 -5.14
C ASP A 461 -34.92 1.34 -4.22
N SER A 462 -34.78 0.07 -4.61
CA SER A 462 -35.24 -1.07 -3.81
C SER A 462 -34.43 -1.19 -2.51
N TYR A 463 -33.12 -0.96 -2.61
CA TYR A 463 -32.21 -0.93 -1.47
C TYR A 463 -32.53 0.23 -0.51
N LEU A 464 -32.85 1.44 -1.00
CA LEU A 464 -33.28 2.56 -0.15
C LEU A 464 -34.64 2.29 0.51
N LYS A 465 -35.58 1.60 -0.14
CA LYS A 465 -36.84 1.18 0.46
C LYS A 465 -36.63 0.23 1.64
N TYR A 466 -35.60 -0.60 1.62
CA TYR A 466 -35.24 -1.45 2.76
C TYR A 466 -34.93 -0.60 4.01
N PHE A 467 -34.12 0.45 3.90
CA PHE A 467 -33.81 1.31 5.05
C PHE A 467 -35.06 2.02 5.61
N LYS A 468 -35.90 2.54 4.71
CA LYS A 468 -37.17 3.18 5.11
C LYS A 468 -38.08 2.20 5.85
N LYS A 469 -38.22 0.95 5.33
CA LYS A 469 -39.05 -0.07 5.95
C LYS A 469 -38.58 -0.48 7.33
N ASN A 470 -37.26 -0.51 7.55
CA ASN A 470 -36.66 -0.92 8.83
C ASN A 470 -36.37 0.26 9.77
N ASN A 471 -36.73 1.49 9.39
CA ASN A 471 -36.48 2.72 10.14
C ASN A 471 -35.01 2.91 10.52
N VAL A 472 -34.09 2.57 9.58
CA VAL A 472 -32.64 2.71 9.71
C VAL A 472 -32.15 3.77 8.73
N ALA A 473 -31.17 4.59 9.14
CA ALA A 473 -30.54 5.55 8.24
C ALA A 473 -29.64 4.82 7.23
N PRO A 474 -29.69 5.17 5.94
CA PRO A 474 -28.78 4.58 4.96
C PRO A 474 -27.34 5.02 5.22
N PRO A 475 -26.33 4.17 4.88
CA PRO A 475 -24.92 4.50 4.98
C PRO A 475 -24.53 5.74 4.20
N GLY A 476 -23.44 6.40 4.63
CA GLY A 476 -22.98 7.65 4.03
C GLY A 476 -22.64 7.58 2.53
N PHE A 477 -22.33 6.38 2.00
CA PHE A 477 -22.10 6.17 0.56
C PHE A 477 -23.40 6.13 -0.26
N CYS A 478 -24.58 6.04 0.36
CA CYS A 478 -25.89 6.00 -0.30
C CYS A 478 -26.55 7.38 -0.49
N ARG A 479 -25.78 8.48 -0.46
CA ARG A 479 -26.33 9.86 -0.56
C ARG A 479 -27.05 10.13 -1.89
N SER A 480 -26.57 9.56 -2.97
CA SER A 480 -27.19 9.64 -4.29
C SER A 480 -26.85 8.41 -5.12
N PRO A 481 -27.66 8.04 -6.13
CA PRO A 481 -27.35 6.90 -6.98
C PRO A 481 -26.01 7.06 -7.70
N ASP A 482 -25.74 8.22 -8.30
CA ASP A 482 -24.46 8.46 -9.00
C ASP A 482 -23.27 8.44 -8.05
N GLY A 483 -23.42 8.96 -6.83
CA GLY A 483 -22.39 8.88 -5.79
C GLY A 483 -22.11 7.44 -5.38
N PHE A 484 -23.13 6.60 -5.25
CA PHE A 484 -22.96 5.20 -4.93
C PHE A 484 -22.36 4.40 -6.11
N LEU A 485 -22.77 4.71 -7.33
CA LEU A 485 -22.17 4.11 -8.54
C LEU A 485 -20.69 4.46 -8.64
N GLN A 486 -20.31 5.71 -8.40
CA GLN A 486 -18.92 6.16 -8.34
C GLN A 486 -18.15 5.39 -7.26
N PHE A 487 -18.75 5.22 -6.08
CA PHE A 487 -18.13 4.47 -4.98
C PHE A 487 -17.87 3.00 -5.35
N LEU A 488 -18.84 2.31 -5.97
CA LEU A 488 -18.66 0.93 -6.47
C LEU A 488 -17.52 0.83 -7.49
N TYR A 489 -17.39 1.85 -8.34
CA TYR A 489 -16.32 1.94 -9.33
C TYR A 489 -14.96 2.17 -8.69
N GLU A 490 -14.85 3.08 -7.71
CA GLU A 490 -13.62 3.35 -6.97
C GLU A 490 -13.14 2.14 -6.15
N MET A 491 -14.08 1.35 -5.64
CA MET A 491 -13.83 0.09 -4.96
C MET A 491 -13.44 -1.05 -5.92
N ASN A 492 -13.44 -0.80 -7.24
CA ASN A 492 -13.18 -1.78 -8.29
C ASN A 492 -14.12 -3.01 -8.24
N VAL A 493 -15.32 -2.83 -7.70
CA VAL A 493 -16.37 -3.85 -7.73
C VAL A 493 -17.01 -3.92 -9.10
N ILE A 494 -17.17 -2.76 -9.75
CA ILE A 494 -17.69 -2.63 -11.10
C ILE A 494 -16.75 -1.88 -12.03
N GLY A 495 -16.82 -2.20 -13.32
CA GLY A 495 -16.31 -1.40 -14.42
C GLY A 495 -17.46 -0.99 -15.34
N TYR A 496 -17.28 0.06 -16.11
CA TYR A 496 -18.23 0.46 -17.14
C TYR A 496 -17.82 -0.06 -18.51
N VAL A 497 -18.80 -0.28 -19.38
CA VAL A 497 -18.59 -0.80 -20.74
C VAL A 497 -19.23 0.15 -21.74
N ILE A 498 -18.41 0.60 -22.70
CA ILE A 498 -18.87 1.42 -23.83
C ILE A 498 -18.75 0.58 -25.09
N ASP A 499 -19.85 0.39 -25.79
CA ASP A 499 -19.83 -0.25 -27.09
C ASP A 499 -19.28 0.75 -28.12
N THR A 500 -18.23 0.37 -28.85
CA THR A 500 -17.61 1.14 -29.92
C THR A 500 -17.76 0.38 -31.24
N GLU A 501 -17.48 1.02 -32.37
CA GLU A 501 -17.61 0.39 -33.69
C GLU A 501 -16.76 -0.87 -33.85
N ASP A 502 -15.54 -0.87 -33.27
CA ASP A 502 -14.60 -2.00 -33.40
C ASP A 502 -14.81 -3.07 -32.32
N LYS A 503 -14.77 -2.67 -31.04
CA LYS A 503 -14.84 -3.57 -29.88
C LYS A 503 -15.27 -2.81 -28.62
N PRO A 504 -15.92 -3.49 -27.65
CA PRO A 504 -16.28 -2.86 -26.40
C PRO A 504 -15.07 -2.34 -25.63
N TYR A 505 -15.16 -1.11 -25.12
CA TYR A 505 -14.19 -0.53 -24.20
C TYR A 505 -14.62 -0.81 -22.76
N PHE A 506 -13.69 -1.34 -21.94
CA PHE A 506 -13.91 -1.64 -20.54
C PHE A 506 -13.13 -0.67 -19.67
N GLY A 507 -13.83 0.26 -19.01
CA GLY A 507 -13.26 1.22 -18.08
C GLY A 507 -13.27 0.69 -16.66
N TRP A 508 -12.09 0.53 -16.05
CA TRP A 508 -11.90 0.11 -14.67
C TRP A 508 -11.13 1.18 -13.91
N CYS A 509 -11.54 1.53 -12.71
CA CYS A 509 -10.90 2.59 -11.93
C CYS A 509 -9.39 2.37 -11.80
N TYR A 510 -8.94 1.15 -11.45
CA TYR A 510 -7.52 0.83 -11.32
C TYR A 510 -6.74 0.95 -12.64
N ARG A 511 -7.40 0.79 -13.80
CA ARG A 511 -6.76 0.96 -15.12
C ARG A 511 -6.70 2.41 -15.55
N GLU A 512 -7.72 3.21 -15.24
CA GLU A 512 -7.83 4.60 -15.66
C GLU A 512 -7.09 5.58 -14.76
N ARG A 513 -6.78 5.17 -13.51
CA ARG A 513 -6.03 5.97 -12.57
C ARG A 513 -4.62 6.26 -13.09
N THR A 514 -4.28 7.53 -13.21
CA THR A 514 -2.96 8.01 -13.68
C THR A 514 -2.46 9.10 -12.74
N PRO A 515 -1.18 9.52 -12.83
CA PRO A 515 -0.68 10.67 -12.07
C PRO A 515 -1.48 11.96 -12.27
N SER A 516 -2.05 12.12 -13.48
CA SER A 516 -2.88 13.29 -13.83
C SER A 516 -4.36 13.10 -13.50
N ASN A 517 -4.79 11.87 -13.23
CA ASN A 517 -6.18 11.50 -12.93
C ASN A 517 -6.20 10.45 -11.82
N ILE A 518 -5.92 10.89 -10.61
CA ILE A 518 -5.86 9.99 -9.43
C ILE A 518 -7.23 9.42 -9.10
N SER A 519 -8.31 10.19 -9.32
CA SER A 519 -9.70 9.80 -9.01
C SER A 519 -10.57 9.79 -10.27
N PRO A 520 -10.42 8.77 -11.14
CA PRO A 520 -11.19 8.69 -12.38
C PRO A 520 -12.68 8.56 -12.10
N LYS A 521 -13.49 9.13 -13.00
CA LYS A 521 -14.96 9.15 -12.84
C LYS A 521 -15.61 8.03 -13.62
N VAL A 522 -16.58 7.37 -12.98
CA VAL A 522 -17.46 6.41 -13.66
C VAL A 522 -18.30 7.13 -14.71
N LYS A 523 -18.55 6.48 -15.84
CA LYS A 523 -19.52 6.99 -16.82
C LYS A 523 -20.93 6.51 -16.46
N THR A 524 -21.90 7.42 -16.54
CA THR A 524 -23.33 7.12 -16.34
C THR A 524 -24.01 6.81 -17.67
N GLY A 525 -25.17 6.14 -17.63
CA GLY A 525 -25.94 5.83 -18.83
C GLY A 525 -25.33 4.77 -19.75
N VAL A 526 -24.41 3.96 -19.24
CA VAL A 526 -23.77 2.87 -19.96
C VAL A 526 -24.02 1.52 -19.27
N ARG A 527 -23.47 0.45 -19.81
CA ARG A 527 -23.49 -0.88 -19.18
C ARG A 527 -22.36 -1.03 -18.18
N TYR A 528 -22.57 -1.83 -17.13
CA TYR A 528 -21.59 -2.16 -16.11
C TYR A 528 -21.37 -3.66 -16.01
N ASP A 529 -20.13 -4.04 -15.79
CA ASP A 529 -19.72 -5.41 -15.53
C ASP A 529 -19.12 -5.50 -14.12
N SER A 530 -19.53 -6.51 -13.33
CA SER A 530 -18.91 -6.80 -12.03
C SER A 530 -17.56 -7.46 -12.23
N HIS A 531 -16.60 -7.15 -11.34
CA HIS A 531 -15.28 -7.73 -11.41
C HIS A 531 -15.30 -9.24 -11.11
N TYR A 532 -14.56 -10.05 -11.88
CA TYR A 532 -14.53 -11.51 -11.73
C TYR A 532 -14.23 -11.96 -10.29
N ALA A 533 -13.35 -11.24 -9.59
CA ALA A 533 -12.95 -11.57 -8.24
C ALA A 533 -14.06 -11.53 -7.20
N VAL A 534 -15.11 -10.70 -7.38
CA VAL A 534 -16.21 -10.56 -6.40
C VAL A 534 -17.44 -11.36 -6.75
N MET A 535 -17.58 -11.81 -8.00
CA MET A 535 -18.82 -12.38 -8.50
C MET A 535 -19.31 -13.55 -7.65
N LYS A 536 -18.42 -14.45 -7.24
CA LYS A 536 -18.80 -15.64 -6.46
C LYS A 536 -19.27 -15.29 -5.05
N ALA A 537 -18.59 -14.38 -4.37
CA ALA A 537 -18.92 -14.01 -2.99
C ALA A 537 -20.16 -13.08 -2.91
N LEU A 538 -20.49 -12.38 -3.99
CA LEU A 538 -21.67 -11.51 -4.09
C LEU A 538 -22.85 -12.20 -4.81
N ASP A 539 -22.74 -13.50 -5.05
CA ASP A 539 -23.75 -14.31 -5.76
C ASP A 539 -24.16 -13.74 -7.12
N LEU A 540 -23.24 -13.07 -7.81
CA LEU A 540 -23.44 -12.48 -9.11
C LEU A 540 -23.12 -13.48 -10.24
N GLY A 541 -23.81 -13.38 -11.37
CA GLY A 541 -23.67 -14.30 -12.51
C GLY A 541 -24.46 -15.61 -12.36
N THR A 542 -25.21 -15.77 -11.29
CA THR A 542 -26.06 -16.93 -11.03
C THR A 542 -27.53 -16.54 -11.22
N LYS A 543 -28.27 -17.30 -12.07
CA LYS A 543 -29.72 -17.12 -12.18
C LYS A 543 -30.40 -17.80 -10.99
N PHE A 544 -30.94 -17.02 -10.08
CA PHE A 544 -31.80 -17.56 -9.02
C PHE A 544 -33.17 -17.94 -9.61
N LYS A 545 -33.63 -19.17 -9.33
CA LYS A 545 -35.05 -19.49 -9.55
C LYS A 545 -35.86 -18.71 -8.51
N LYS A 546 -36.71 -17.79 -8.95
CA LYS A 546 -37.68 -17.16 -8.04
C LYS A 546 -38.53 -18.30 -7.47
N SER A 547 -38.47 -18.49 -6.16
CA SER A 547 -39.45 -19.31 -5.46
C SER A 547 -40.82 -18.65 -5.67
N SER A 548 -41.70 -19.35 -6.40
CA SER A 548 -43.09 -18.96 -6.64
C SER A 548 -43.84 -18.82 -5.32
#